data_5d7f11970860829a6ef3fae55de7cdc3
#
_entry.id   5d7f11970860829a6ef3fae55de7cdc3
#
_cell.length_a   1.000
_cell.length_b   1.000
_cell.length_c   1.000
_cell.angle_alpha   90.00
_cell.angle_beta   90.00
_cell.angle_gamma   90.00
#
_symmetry.space_group_name_H-M   'P 1'
#
loop_
_entity.id
_entity.type
_entity.pdbx_description
1 polymer ?
#
loop_
_entity_poly.entity_id
_entity_poly.type
_entity_poly.pdbx_seq_one_letter_code
_entity_poly.pdbx_strand_id
1 'polypeptide(L)'
;MAASHAIKPILELLPEELPGEGYRRAQIAHWLYAKGARDFSEMTDLPKALREALAREWRLSEFSLVQAFPSQDGSVKYLFTLLDGKKTEAVYMPYENRKTVCLSTMVGCPAGCTFCATGALGFGRNLTAAEILDQLLTIAYHQGLSPREIRNVVLMGMGEPLLNLRNVLKAVRIMLHKKALALSPRRVTLSTVGIPKGIYRLAEEDLGVRLALSLHAPDDETRRKIIPTAHRYPIAEIMEAVRHYHAKTKRRVTFEYTLLKGVNDHLWQARLLAKLLKGLSAHVNLIPFNPWEGAPVVGTPRAGVLAFAEELKRLGVPTSIRWSRGQDVGAACGQLALKVPRPLTLTPLPGGAGR
;
A
#
# COMPACT_ATOMS: atom_id res chain seq x y z
N MET A 1 -37.55 17.28 -13.83
CA MET A 1 -36.12 16.97 -14.05
C MET A 1 -35.73 15.97 -12.97
N ALA A 2 -35.58 14.69 -13.33
CA ALA A 2 -35.10 13.66 -12.39
C ALA A 2 -33.64 13.98 -12.07
N ALA A 3 -33.34 14.19 -10.79
CA ALA A 3 -31.96 14.34 -10.35
C ALA A 3 -31.19 13.05 -10.75
N SER A 4 -30.21 13.20 -11.60
CA SER A 4 -29.29 12.12 -11.93
C SER A 4 -28.59 11.71 -10.62
N HIS A 5 -29.07 10.64 -9.99
CA HIS A 5 -28.44 10.11 -8.82
C HIS A 5 -27.11 9.49 -9.25
N ALA A 6 -26.00 10.11 -8.86
CA ALA A 6 -24.68 9.57 -9.13
C ALA A 6 -24.58 8.17 -8.49
N ILE A 7 -24.19 7.17 -9.30
CA ILE A 7 -23.98 5.78 -8.85
C ILE A 7 -22.91 5.77 -7.75
N LYS A 8 -23.22 5.22 -6.59
CA LYS A 8 -22.38 5.26 -5.38
C LYS A 8 -21.40 4.08 -5.32
N PRO A 9 -20.20 4.26 -4.78
CA PRO A 9 -19.27 3.15 -4.56
C PRO A 9 -19.73 2.26 -3.38
N ILE A 10 -20.07 1.00 -3.63
CA ILE A 10 -20.52 0.09 -2.55
C ILE A 10 -19.35 -0.28 -1.61
N LEU A 11 -18.12 -0.26 -2.11
CA LEU A 11 -16.92 -0.55 -1.33
C LEU A 11 -16.56 0.54 -0.30
N GLU A 12 -17.26 1.68 -0.29
CA GLU A 12 -17.16 2.66 0.79
C GLU A 12 -17.88 2.22 2.07
N LEU A 13 -18.75 1.23 1.98
CA LEU A 13 -19.60 0.82 3.09
C LEU A 13 -18.93 -0.26 3.95
N LEU A 14 -19.05 -0.14 5.26
CA LEU A 14 -18.79 -1.25 6.16
C LEU A 14 -19.82 -2.36 5.94
N PRO A 15 -19.51 -3.63 6.25
CA PRO A 15 -20.46 -4.74 6.03
C PRO A 15 -21.83 -4.56 6.69
N GLU A 16 -21.91 -3.86 7.80
CA GLU A 16 -23.18 -3.51 8.49
C GLU A 16 -23.96 -2.37 7.82
N GLU A 17 -23.30 -1.58 6.98
CA GLU A 17 -23.91 -0.47 6.24
C GLU A 17 -24.37 -0.88 4.83
N LEU A 18 -24.04 -2.11 4.39
CA LEU A 18 -24.42 -2.60 3.06
C LEU A 18 -25.94 -2.60 2.86
N PRO A 19 -26.43 -2.40 1.63
CA PRO A 19 -27.86 -2.41 1.32
C PRO A 19 -28.54 -3.71 1.72
N GLY A 20 -29.85 -3.63 1.99
CA GLY A 20 -30.69 -4.76 2.39
C GLY A 20 -30.76 -4.93 3.90
N GLU A 21 -31.62 -5.84 4.34
CA GLU A 21 -31.89 -6.12 5.74
C GLU A 21 -31.37 -7.50 6.16
N GLY A 22 -31.02 -7.63 7.45
CA GLY A 22 -30.71 -8.91 8.07
C GLY A 22 -29.61 -9.69 7.31
N TYR A 23 -29.94 -10.89 6.89
CA TYR A 23 -29.04 -11.80 6.20
C TYR A 23 -28.62 -11.34 4.78
N ARG A 24 -29.38 -10.45 4.15
CA ARG A 24 -29.07 -9.91 2.81
C ARG A 24 -27.72 -9.15 2.81
N ARG A 25 -27.44 -8.38 3.84
CA ARG A 25 -26.13 -7.72 4.00
C ARG A 25 -24.98 -8.71 4.05
N ALA A 26 -25.19 -9.82 4.75
CA ALA A 26 -24.20 -10.88 4.84
C ALA A 26 -23.96 -11.58 3.47
N GLN A 27 -25.03 -11.79 2.70
CA GLN A 27 -24.92 -12.34 1.33
C GLN A 27 -24.15 -11.37 0.44
N ILE A 28 -24.50 -10.08 0.42
CA ILE A 28 -23.77 -9.07 -0.38
C ILE A 28 -22.31 -9.02 0.04
N ALA A 29 -22.01 -8.95 1.34
CA ALA A 29 -20.63 -8.96 1.84
C ALA A 29 -19.87 -10.23 1.41
N HIS A 30 -20.54 -11.39 1.43
CA HIS A 30 -19.94 -12.65 0.99
C HIS A 30 -19.59 -12.61 -0.51
N TRP A 31 -20.50 -12.11 -1.35
CA TRP A 31 -20.24 -11.96 -2.78
C TRP A 31 -19.09 -10.99 -3.06
N LEU A 32 -19.06 -9.85 -2.40
CA LEU A 32 -18.01 -8.84 -2.58
C LEU A 32 -16.63 -9.35 -2.15
N TYR A 33 -16.55 -9.90 -0.93
CA TYR A 33 -15.27 -10.09 -0.25
C TYR A 33 -14.80 -11.56 -0.16
N ALA A 34 -15.68 -12.54 -0.39
CA ALA A 34 -15.30 -13.94 -0.41
C ALA A 34 -15.34 -14.52 -1.83
N LYS A 35 -16.35 -14.17 -2.62
CA LYS A 35 -16.47 -14.60 -4.03
C LYS A 35 -15.75 -13.66 -5.00
N GLY A 36 -15.61 -12.37 -4.66
CA GLY A 36 -14.97 -11.39 -5.52
C GLY A 36 -15.84 -10.98 -6.72
N ALA A 37 -17.16 -10.96 -6.55
CA ALA A 37 -18.09 -10.59 -7.61
C ALA A 37 -17.76 -9.19 -8.18
N ARG A 38 -17.79 -9.07 -9.49
CA ARG A 38 -17.54 -7.84 -10.25
C ARG A 38 -18.79 -7.32 -10.96
N ASP A 39 -19.88 -8.09 -10.92
CA ASP A 39 -21.20 -7.71 -11.42
C ASP A 39 -22.28 -8.19 -10.43
N PHE A 40 -23.32 -7.37 -10.22
CA PHE A 40 -24.43 -7.75 -9.33
C PHE A 40 -25.21 -8.96 -9.86
N SER A 41 -25.19 -9.23 -11.17
CA SER A 41 -25.82 -10.40 -11.76
C SER A 41 -25.23 -11.72 -11.27
N GLU A 42 -23.95 -11.71 -10.86
CA GLU A 42 -23.26 -12.87 -10.30
C GLU A 42 -23.81 -13.30 -8.93
N MET A 43 -24.48 -12.40 -8.20
CA MET A 43 -25.01 -12.62 -6.84
C MET A 43 -26.29 -13.46 -6.87
N THR A 44 -26.16 -14.72 -7.34
CA THR A 44 -27.32 -15.57 -7.72
C THR A 44 -28.24 -15.98 -6.57
N ASP A 45 -27.79 -15.92 -5.32
CA ASP A 45 -28.59 -16.15 -4.12
C ASP A 45 -29.41 -14.92 -3.67
N LEU A 46 -29.25 -13.78 -4.37
CA LEU A 46 -30.10 -12.60 -4.22
C LEU A 46 -31.26 -12.60 -5.23
N PRO A 47 -32.46 -12.13 -4.83
CA PRO A 47 -33.57 -11.96 -5.78
C PRO A 47 -33.19 -11.08 -6.97
N LYS A 48 -33.64 -11.43 -8.17
CA LYS A 48 -33.35 -10.66 -9.40
C LYS A 48 -33.66 -9.16 -9.24
N ALA A 49 -34.84 -8.84 -8.70
CA ALA A 49 -35.26 -7.45 -8.48
C ALA A 49 -34.26 -6.68 -7.56
N LEU A 50 -33.72 -7.34 -6.54
CA LEU A 50 -32.72 -6.72 -5.65
C LEU A 50 -31.40 -6.48 -6.39
N ARG A 51 -30.92 -7.45 -7.19
CA ARG A 51 -29.70 -7.28 -8.00
C ARG A 51 -29.82 -6.11 -8.98
N GLU A 52 -30.96 -5.98 -9.64
CA GLU A 52 -31.26 -4.87 -10.54
C GLU A 52 -31.36 -3.52 -9.80
N ALA A 53 -31.93 -3.49 -8.60
CA ALA A 53 -31.97 -2.30 -7.76
C ALA A 53 -30.56 -1.88 -7.32
N LEU A 54 -29.73 -2.84 -6.88
CA LEU A 54 -28.34 -2.60 -6.53
C LEU A 54 -27.54 -2.03 -7.71
N ALA A 55 -27.70 -2.59 -8.92
CA ALA A 55 -26.99 -2.14 -10.11
C ALA A 55 -27.37 -0.70 -10.54
N ARG A 56 -28.58 -0.23 -10.21
CA ARG A 56 -29.00 1.16 -10.49
C ARG A 56 -28.40 2.17 -9.51
N GLU A 57 -28.11 1.77 -8.28
CA GLU A 57 -27.69 2.70 -7.21
C GLU A 57 -26.20 2.62 -6.89
N TRP A 58 -25.59 1.45 -7.13
CA TRP A 58 -24.24 1.14 -6.66
C TRP A 58 -23.35 0.62 -7.80
N ARG A 59 -22.04 0.91 -7.68
CA ARG A 59 -21.00 0.31 -8.54
C ARG A 59 -20.07 -0.56 -7.73
N LEU A 60 -19.52 -1.58 -8.38
CA LEU A 60 -18.56 -2.53 -7.82
C LEU A 60 -17.11 -2.22 -8.19
N SER A 61 -16.89 -1.37 -9.20
CA SER A 61 -15.55 -0.97 -9.63
C SER A 61 -15.35 0.53 -9.62
N GLU A 62 -14.14 0.93 -9.23
CA GLU A 62 -13.66 2.31 -9.25
C GLU A 62 -12.73 2.58 -10.44
N PHE A 63 -12.56 1.59 -11.34
CA PHE A 63 -11.66 1.66 -12.48
C PHE A 63 -12.39 1.57 -13.81
N SER A 64 -12.00 2.45 -14.75
CA SER A 64 -12.45 2.42 -16.14
C SER A 64 -11.59 1.50 -17.02
N LEU A 65 -10.31 1.30 -16.64
CA LEU A 65 -9.37 0.43 -17.35
C LEU A 65 -8.36 -0.16 -16.38
N VAL A 66 -8.01 -1.42 -16.60
CA VAL A 66 -6.97 -2.14 -15.87
C VAL A 66 -5.98 -2.75 -16.85
N GLN A 67 -4.70 -2.52 -16.63
CA GLN A 67 -3.61 -3.09 -17.40
C GLN A 67 -2.67 -3.86 -16.47
N ALA A 68 -2.20 -5.04 -16.89
CA ALA A 68 -1.30 -5.86 -16.10
C ALA A 68 0.01 -6.10 -16.83
N PHE A 69 1.10 -6.12 -16.06
CA PHE A 69 2.47 -6.29 -16.53
C PHE A 69 3.12 -7.39 -15.71
N PRO A 70 3.11 -8.65 -16.19
CA PRO A 70 3.74 -9.76 -15.51
C PRO A 70 5.27 -9.65 -15.58
N SER A 71 5.91 -9.90 -14.45
CA SER A 71 7.36 -10.01 -14.29
C SER A 71 7.83 -11.45 -14.40
N GLN A 72 9.09 -11.65 -14.78
CA GLN A 72 9.72 -12.97 -14.84
C GLN A 72 9.75 -13.69 -13.49
N ASP A 73 9.72 -12.97 -12.39
CA ASP A 73 9.70 -13.53 -11.03
C ASP A 73 8.29 -13.89 -10.52
N GLY A 74 7.29 -13.81 -11.39
CA GLY A 74 5.88 -14.07 -11.09
C GLY A 74 5.13 -12.92 -10.43
N SER A 75 5.79 -11.81 -10.12
CA SER A 75 5.09 -10.59 -9.70
C SER A 75 4.31 -9.98 -10.86
N VAL A 76 3.22 -9.28 -10.56
CA VAL A 76 2.43 -8.58 -11.59
C VAL A 76 2.20 -7.15 -11.15
N LYS A 77 2.63 -6.19 -11.96
CA LYS A 77 2.27 -4.78 -11.79
C LYS A 77 0.92 -4.53 -12.46
N TYR A 78 0.05 -3.83 -11.78
CA TYR A 78 -1.24 -3.36 -12.28
C TYR A 78 -1.23 -1.86 -12.40
N LEU A 79 -1.69 -1.35 -13.54
CA LEU A 79 -1.98 0.06 -13.76
C LEU A 79 -3.49 0.21 -13.87
N PHE A 80 -4.06 1.00 -12.97
CA PHE A 80 -5.49 1.30 -12.92
C PHE A 80 -5.74 2.71 -13.44
N THR A 81 -6.67 2.84 -14.36
CA THR A 81 -7.25 4.14 -14.72
C THR A 81 -8.54 4.30 -13.92
N LEU A 82 -8.56 5.31 -13.06
CA LEU A 82 -9.69 5.67 -12.21
C LEU A 82 -10.83 6.27 -13.05
N LEU A 83 -12.03 6.37 -12.48
CA LEU A 83 -13.20 6.93 -13.17
C LEU A 83 -13.03 8.41 -13.54
N ASP A 84 -12.15 9.14 -12.85
CA ASP A 84 -11.80 10.54 -13.20
C ASP A 84 -10.64 10.64 -14.22
N GLY A 85 -10.21 9.53 -14.80
CA GLY A 85 -9.13 9.45 -15.78
C GLY A 85 -7.71 9.47 -15.18
N LYS A 86 -7.55 9.71 -13.87
CA LYS A 86 -6.25 9.62 -13.20
C LYS A 86 -5.80 8.17 -13.10
N LYS A 87 -4.50 7.97 -12.85
CA LYS A 87 -3.91 6.63 -12.82
C LYS A 87 -3.22 6.35 -11.50
N THR A 88 -3.25 5.09 -11.09
CA THR A 88 -2.50 4.57 -9.94
C THR A 88 -2.01 3.15 -10.23
N GLU A 89 -1.01 2.69 -9.50
CA GLU A 89 -0.44 1.36 -9.69
C GLU A 89 -0.50 0.55 -8.40
N ALA A 90 -0.61 -0.77 -8.53
CA ALA A 90 -0.42 -1.72 -7.44
C ALA A 90 0.37 -2.93 -7.92
N VAL A 91 0.85 -3.75 -6.98
CA VAL A 91 1.68 -4.91 -7.31
C VAL A 91 1.15 -6.15 -6.59
N TYR A 92 0.95 -7.22 -7.36
CA TYR A 92 0.74 -8.57 -6.84
C TYR A 92 2.10 -9.29 -6.75
N MET A 93 2.36 -9.90 -5.61
CA MET A 93 3.59 -10.64 -5.35
C MET A 93 3.25 -12.02 -4.77
N PRO A 94 3.30 -13.09 -5.59
CA PRO A 94 3.18 -14.45 -5.09
C PRO A 94 4.48 -14.88 -4.41
N TYR A 95 4.36 -15.47 -3.23
CA TYR A 95 5.41 -16.20 -2.54
C TYR A 95 4.89 -17.63 -2.31
N GLU A 96 5.77 -18.59 -2.10
CA GLU A 96 5.41 -19.99 -1.87
C GLU A 96 4.24 -20.17 -0.89
N ASN A 97 4.31 -19.49 0.26
CA ASN A 97 3.38 -19.67 1.36
C ASN A 97 2.42 -18.48 1.57
N ARG A 98 2.43 -17.47 0.68
CA ARG A 98 1.58 -16.29 0.83
C ARG A 98 1.39 -15.53 -0.47
N LYS A 99 0.21 -14.96 -0.63
CA LYS A 99 -0.12 -14.01 -1.68
C LYS A 99 -0.12 -12.61 -1.06
N THR A 100 0.72 -11.72 -1.58
CA THR A 100 0.90 -10.35 -1.07
C THR A 100 0.47 -9.36 -2.13
N VAL A 101 -0.22 -8.29 -1.72
CA VAL A 101 -0.47 -7.11 -2.56
C VAL A 101 0.14 -5.87 -1.95
N CYS A 102 0.76 -5.05 -2.81
CA CYS A 102 1.23 -3.71 -2.49
C CYS A 102 0.25 -2.72 -3.09
N LEU A 103 -0.49 -2.00 -2.24
CA LEU A 103 -1.55 -1.09 -2.63
C LEU A 103 -1.10 0.36 -2.52
N SER A 104 -1.62 1.18 -3.42
CA SER A 104 -1.46 2.63 -3.42
C SER A 104 -2.56 3.31 -2.61
N THR A 105 -2.25 4.49 -2.07
CA THR A 105 -3.17 5.29 -1.27
C THR A 105 -3.42 6.68 -1.86
N MET A 106 -2.68 7.04 -2.90
CA MET A 106 -2.79 8.33 -3.61
C MET A 106 -2.51 8.15 -5.10
N VAL A 107 -2.90 9.13 -5.87
CA VAL A 107 -2.38 9.39 -7.21
C VAL A 107 -1.12 10.25 -7.03
N GLY A 108 0.06 9.68 -7.32
CA GLY A 108 1.33 10.32 -7.01
C GLY A 108 1.64 10.37 -5.50
N CYS A 109 2.58 11.19 -5.08
CA CYS A 109 2.98 11.30 -3.67
C CYS A 109 3.52 12.70 -3.34
N PRO A 110 3.02 13.36 -2.27
CA PRO A 110 3.52 14.69 -1.87
C PRO A 110 4.85 14.64 -1.10
N ALA A 111 5.36 13.45 -0.73
CA ALA A 111 6.59 13.34 0.05
C ALA A 111 7.84 13.73 -0.75
N GLY A 112 7.84 13.56 -2.07
CA GLY A 112 8.89 14.02 -2.97
C GLY A 112 10.25 13.33 -2.79
N CYS A 113 10.31 12.12 -2.22
CA CYS A 113 11.56 11.41 -1.98
C CYS A 113 12.38 11.27 -3.28
N THR A 114 13.66 11.68 -3.26
CA THR A 114 14.52 11.75 -4.46
C THR A 114 14.83 10.39 -5.09
N PHE A 115 14.77 9.33 -4.28
CA PHE A 115 15.01 7.95 -4.70
C PHE A 115 13.72 7.23 -5.18
N CYS A 116 12.57 7.90 -5.22
CA CYS A 116 11.28 7.30 -5.53
C CYS A 116 10.66 7.93 -6.79
N ALA A 117 10.41 7.13 -7.81
CA ALA A 117 9.78 7.57 -9.05
C ALA A 117 8.39 8.17 -8.81
N THR A 118 7.59 7.61 -7.87
CA THR A 118 6.31 8.19 -7.46
C THR A 118 6.46 9.59 -6.85
N GLY A 119 7.56 9.82 -6.11
CA GLY A 119 7.88 11.15 -5.56
C GLY A 119 8.14 12.17 -6.65
N ALA A 120 8.77 11.78 -7.75
CA ALA A 120 9.05 12.63 -8.91
C ALA A 120 7.77 12.99 -9.72
N LEU A 121 6.70 12.18 -9.63
CA LEU A 121 5.42 12.48 -10.28
C LEU A 121 4.66 13.64 -9.60
N GLY A 122 5.00 13.97 -8.36
CA GLY A 122 4.23 14.90 -7.56
C GLY A 122 2.91 14.31 -7.04
N PHE A 123 2.04 15.17 -6.52
CA PHE A 123 0.77 14.78 -5.89
C PHE A 123 -0.42 15.16 -6.77
N GLY A 124 -1.28 14.22 -7.05
CA GLY A 124 -2.54 14.43 -7.74
C GLY A 124 -3.73 14.56 -6.79
N ARG A 125 -4.06 13.47 -6.09
CA ARG A 125 -5.13 13.43 -5.07
C ARG A 125 -5.02 12.18 -4.18
N ASN A 126 -5.73 12.21 -3.08
CA ASN A 126 -5.98 11.03 -2.27
C ASN A 126 -6.86 10.02 -3.00
N LEU A 127 -6.62 8.74 -2.79
CA LEU A 127 -7.57 7.67 -3.15
C LEU A 127 -8.64 7.56 -2.05
N THR A 128 -9.87 7.25 -2.46
CA THR A 128 -10.96 6.90 -1.54
C THR A 128 -10.73 5.51 -0.94
N ALA A 129 -11.49 5.15 0.09
CA ALA A 129 -11.41 3.80 0.65
C ALA A 129 -11.83 2.74 -0.37
N ALA A 130 -12.85 3.02 -1.19
CA ALA A 130 -13.28 2.15 -2.28
C ALA A 130 -12.17 1.92 -3.31
N GLU A 131 -11.49 2.99 -3.76
CA GLU A 131 -10.39 2.89 -4.72
C GLU A 131 -9.20 2.10 -4.16
N ILE A 132 -8.92 2.20 -2.85
CA ILE A 132 -7.87 1.40 -2.18
C ILE A 132 -8.27 -0.08 -2.13
N LEU A 133 -9.51 -0.39 -1.75
CA LEU A 133 -10.01 -1.76 -1.67
C LEU A 133 -10.15 -2.41 -3.03
N ASP A 134 -10.64 -1.67 -4.03
CA ASP A 134 -10.85 -2.19 -5.37
C ASP A 134 -9.56 -2.64 -6.05
N GLN A 135 -8.40 -2.04 -5.75
CA GLN A 135 -7.11 -2.55 -6.20
C GLN A 135 -6.93 -4.03 -5.80
N LEU A 136 -7.20 -4.36 -4.53
CA LEU A 136 -7.08 -5.74 -4.03
C LEU A 136 -8.08 -6.67 -4.69
N LEU A 137 -9.36 -6.27 -4.76
CA LEU A 137 -10.43 -7.09 -5.33
C LEU A 137 -10.21 -7.35 -6.82
N THR A 138 -9.79 -6.33 -7.55
CA THR A 138 -9.47 -6.43 -8.98
C THR A 138 -8.26 -7.33 -9.22
N ILE A 139 -7.20 -7.20 -8.42
CA ILE A 139 -6.04 -8.11 -8.47
C ILE A 139 -6.48 -9.55 -8.20
N ALA A 140 -7.29 -9.79 -7.17
CA ALA A 140 -7.79 -11.14 -6.86
C ALA A 140 -8.55 -11.72 -8.03
N TYR A 141 -9.48 -10.96 -8.61
CA TYR A 141 -10.26 -11.37 -9.77
C TYR A 141 -9.37 -11.77 -10.97
N HIS A 142 -8.42 -10.93 -11.35
CA HIS A 142 -7.52 -11.20 -12.49
C HIS A 142 -6.54 -12.36 -12.23
N GLN A 143 -6.24 -12.64 -10.96
CA GLN A 143 -5.40 -13.78 -10.58
C GLN A 143 -6.21 -15.08 -10.38
N GLY A 144 -7.54 -15.07 -10.62
CA GLY A 144 -8.42 -16.22 -10.40
C GLY A 144 -8.49 -16.64 -8.92
N LEU A 145 -8.37 -15.68 -7.99
CA LEU A 145 -8.32 -15.91 -6.56
C LEU A 145 -9.60 -15.43 -5.88
N SER A 146 -10.00 -16.12 -4.82
CA SER A 146 -10.86 -15.46 -3.82
C SER A 146 -10.11 -14.29 -3.20
N PRO A 147 -10.75 -13.12 -2.98
CA PRO A 147 -10.10 -12.01 -2.30
C PRO A 147 -9.52 -12.40 -0.92
N ARG A 148 -10.13 -13.37 -0.25
CA ARG A 148 -9.66 -13.88 1.05
C ARG A 148 -8.41 -14.76 0.97
N GLU A 149 -7.98 -15.17 -0.23
CA GLU A 149 -6.70 -15.86 -0.43
C GLU A 149 -5.52 -14.88 -0.40
N ILE A 150 -5.76 -13.58 -0.64
CA ILE A 150 -4.76 -12.55 -0.43
C ILE A 150 -4.62 -12.33 1.07
N ARG A 151 -3.56 -12.89 1.63
CA ARG A 151 -3.35 -12.94 3.08
C ARG A 151 -2.41 -11.88 3.61
N ASN A 152 -1.78 -11.08 2.74
CA ASN A 152 -0.82 -10.07 3.16
C ASN A 152 -0.98 -8.80 2.31
N VAL A 153 -1.15 -7.68 2.98
CA VAL A 153 -1.36 -6.37 2.36
C VAL A 153 -0.32 -5.40 2.89
N VAL A 154 0.37 -4.70 2.00
CA VAL A 154 1.28 -3.61 2.36
C VAL A 154 0.82 -2.32 1.67
N LEU A 155 0.62 -1.26 2.43
CA LEU A 155 0.33 0.08 1.92
C LEU A 155 1.66 0.80 1.70
N MET A 156 2.37 0.36 0.64
CA MET A 156 3.73 0.79 0.27
C MET A 156 3.83 1.13 -1.23
N GLY A 157 2.69 1.25 -1.91
CA GLY A 157 2.60 1.70 -3.29
C GLY A 157 2.72 3.22 -3.41
N MET A 158 1.99 3.83 -4.33
CA MET A 158 2.00 5.27 -4.53
C MET A 158 1.29 5.99 -3.37
N GLY A 159 1.94 7.03 -2.82
CA GLY A 159 1.37 7.90 -1.79
C GLY A 159 2.00 7.75 -0.40
N GLU A 160 1.61 8.69 0.48
CA GLU A 160 1.91 8.67 1.91
C GLU A 160 0.62 8.38 2.69
N PRO A 161 0.47 7.15 3.22
CA PRO A 161 -0.80 6.73 3.83
C PRO A 161 -1.27 7.63 4.97
N LEU A 162 -0.35 8.19 5.79
CA LEU A 162 -0.74 9.03 6.92
C LEU A 162 -1.22 10.43 6.52
N LEU A 163 -0.97 10.87 5.28
CA LEU A 163 -1.59 12.07 4.72
C LEU A 163 -2.98 11.80 4.12
N ASN A 164 -3.33 10.54 3.88
CA ASN A 164 -4.67 10.09 3.49
C ASN A 164 -5.34 9.25 4.60
N LEU A 165 -5.05 9.55 5.85
CA LEU A 165 -5.33 8.66 6.99
C LEU A 165 -6.81 8.25 7.09
N ARG A 166 -7.76 9.17 6.84
CA ARG A 166 -9.21 8.89 6.93
C ARG A 166 -9.63 7.73 6.02
N ASN A 167 -9.26 7.80 4.74
CA ASN A 167 -9.63 6.77 3.76
C ASN A 167 -8.85 5.47 4.01
N VAL A 168 -7.56 5.59 4.36
CA VAL A 168 -6.72 4.45 4.71
C VAL A 168 -7.28 3.67 5.91
N LEU A 169 -7.64 4.37 7.00
CA LEU A 169 -8.24 3.72 8.17
C LEU A 169 -9.56 3.02 7.84
N LYS A 170 -10.40 3.66 7.01
CA LYS A 170 -11.66 3.06 6.56
C LYS A 170 -11.42 1.79 5.75
N ALA A 171 -10.53 1.84 4.77
CA ALA A 171 -10.15 0.67 3.99
C ALA A 171 -9.57 -0.46 4.86
N VAL A 172 -8.68 -0.12 5.80
CA VAL A 172 -8.10 -1.09 6.73
C VAL A 172 -9.17 -1.71 7.63
N ARG A 173 -10.12 -0.96 8.16
CA ARG A 173 -11.24 -1.52 8.95
C ARG A 173 -12.02 -2.56 8.15
N ILE A 174 -12.34 -2.27 6.88
CA ILE A 174 -13.02 -3.22 5.98
C ILE A 174 -12.13 -4.44 5.73
N MET A 175 -10.82 -4.26 5.49
CA MET A 175 -9.88 -5.39 5.32
C MET A 175 -9.84 -6.31 6.55
N LEU A 176 -9.92 -5.77 7.75
CA LEU A 176 -9.88 -6.52 9.00
C LEU A 176 -11.24 -7.11 9.40
N HIS A 177 -12.33 -6.58 8.87
CA HIS A 177 -13.69 -6.94 9.28
C HIS A 177 -14.00 -8.41 8.97
N LYS A 178 -14.52 -9.17 9.96
CA LYS A 178 -14.77 -10.61 9.86
C LYS A 178 -15.73 -11.00 8.71
N LYS A 179 -16.72 -10.15 8.43
CA LYS A 179 -17.69 -10.35 7.34
C LYS A 179 -17.17 -9.86 5.97
N ALA A 180 -16.04 -9.13 5.94
CA ALA A 180 -15.37 -8.69 4.71
C ALA A 180 -14.16 -9.59 4.39
N LEU A 181 -12.96 -9.00 4.23
CA LEU A 181 -11.74 -9.74 3.87
C LEU A 181 -11.18 -10.60 5.01
N ALA A 182 -11.55 -10.31 6.26
CA ALA A 182 -11.13 -11.04 7.46
C ALA A 182 -9.60 -11.20 7.60
N LEU A 183 -8.84 -10.18 7.17
CA LEU A 183 -7.40 -10.20 7.30
C LEU A 183 -6.99 -10.10 8.77
N SER A 184 -5.98 -10.87 9.15
CA SER A 184 -5.34 -10.67 10.46
C SER A 184 -4.63 -9.31 10.48
N PRO A 185 -4.74 -8.51 11.56
CA PRO A 185 -4.04 -7.23 11.69
C PRO A 185 -2.53 -7.34 11.45
N ARG A 186 -1.92 -8.46 11.84
CA ARG A 186 -0.49 -8.74 11.62
C ARG A 186 -0.11 -8.92 10.14
N ARG A 187 -1.09 -9.00 9.25
CA ARG A 187 -0.92 -9.17 7.81
C ARG A 187 -1.14 -7.88 7.02
N VAL A 188 -1.48 -6.80 7.71
CA VAL A 188 -1.60 -5.47 7.12
C VAL A 188 -0.45 -4.61 7.64
N THR A 189 0.35 -4.06 6.72
CA THR A 189 1.45 -3.15 7.06
C THR A 189 1.17 -1.78 6.46
N LEU A 190 1.18 -0.76 7.29
CA LEU A 190 1.09 0.64 6.90
C LEU A 190 2.50 1.23 6.93
N SER A 191 2.95 1.76 5.80
CA SER A 191 4.23 2.46 5.70
C SER A 191 4.03 3.96 5.77
N THR A 192 5.01 4.68 6.30
CA THR A 192 5.02 6.15 6.33
C THR A 192 6.44 6.69 6.29
N VAL A 193 6.63 7.84 5.67
CA VAL A 193 7.88 8.60 5.77
C VAL A 193 8.04 9.28 7.14
N GLY A 194 7.06 9.16 8.03
CA GLY A 194 7.08 9.73 9.37
C GLY A 194 6.32 11.04 9.45
N ILE A 195 5.00 10.94 9.58
CA ILE A 195 4.08 12.04 9.86
C ILE A 195 3.65 11.91 11.33
N PRO A 196 4.27 12.65 12.29
CA PRO A 196 4.08 12.42 13.73
C PRO A 196 2.61 12.40 14.15
N LYS A 197 1.83 13.41 13.73
CA LYS A 197 0.38 13.47 14.01
C LYS A 197 -0.38 12.24 13.51
N GLY A 198 -0.01 11.73 12.33
CA GLY A 198 -0.60 10.51 11.76
C GLY A 198 -0.22 9.26 12.54
N ILE A 199 1.02 9.16 13.03
CA ILE A 199 1.50 8.04 13.85
C ILE A 199 0.78 8.03 15.21
N TYR A 200 0.65 9.16 15.89
CA TYR A 200 -0.13 9.28 17.12
C TYR A 200 -1.59 8.84 16.88
N ARG A 201 -2.22 9.36 15.84
CA ARG A 201 -3.60 8.95 15.50
C ARG A 201 -3.73 7.46 15.24
N LEU A 202 -2.80 6.86 14.49
CA LEU A 202 -2.80 5.42 14.22
C LEU A 202 -2.65 4.60 15.51
N ALA A 203 -1.90 5.09 16.49
CA ALA A 203 -1.75 4.45 17.79
C ALA A 203 -3.07 4.41 18.57
N GLU A 204 -3.92 5.43 18.42
CA GLU A 204 -5.23 5.51 19.08
C GLU A 204 -6.30 4.61 18.44
N GLU A 205 -6.13 4.22 17.18
CA GLU A 205 -7.15 3.46 16.42
C GLU A 205 -7.26 1.97 16.82
N ASP A 206 -6.31 1.45 17.61
CA ASP A 206 -6.26 0.06 18.10
C ASP A 206 -6.50 -1.03 17.03
N LEU A 207 -6.13 -0.76 15.79
CA LEU A 207 -6.32 -1.70 14.68
C LEU A 207 -5.34 -2.86 14.71
N GLY A 208 -4.27 -2.78 15.50
CA GLY A 208 -3.26 -3.82 15.64
C GLY A 208 -2.46 -4.10 14.35
N VAL A 209 -2.50 -3.22 13.36
CA VAL A 209 -1.71 -3.34 12.12
C VAL A 209 -0.22 -3.13 12.38
N ARG A 210 0.63 -3.43 11.41
CA ARG A 210 2.06 -3.20 11.50
C ARG A 210 2.40 -1.80 11.00
N LEU A 211 3.28 -1.10 11.70
CA LEU A 211 3.86 0.17 11.26
C LEU A 211 5.25 -0.10 10.67
N ALA A 212 5.49 0.44 9.47
CA ALA A 212 6.79 0.53 8.84
C ALA A 212 7.16 2.01 8.68
N LEU A 213 8.27 2.42 9.26
CA LEU A 213 8.81 3.78 9.10
C LEU A 213 9.85 3.80 7.99
N SER A 214 9.57 4.51 6.91
CA SER A 214 10.52 4.83 5.85
C SER A 214 11.50 5.90 6.34
N LEU A 215 12.50 5.46 7.12
CA LEU A 215 13.46 6.36 7.78
C LEU A 215 14.55 6.83 6.82
N HIS A 216 15.19 5.90 6.14
CA HIS A 216 16.22 6.04 5.11
C HIS A 216 17.48 6.84 5.47
N ALA A 217 17.54 7.47 6.63
CA ALA A 217 18.74 8.10 7.18
C ALA A 217 18.65 8.17 8.72
N PRO A 218 19.78 8.06 9.44
CA PRO A 218 19.79 8.08 10.90
C PRO A 218 19.95 9.50 11.50
N ASP A 219 20.14 10.51 10.64
CA ASP A 219 20.33 11.91 10.98
C ASP A 219 19.54 12.84 10.07
N ASP A 220 19.19 14.02 10.58
CA ASP A 220 18.34 14.97 9.86
C ASP A 220 19.02 15.59 8.65
N GLU A 221 20.34 15.78 8.68
CA GLU A 221 21.10 16.37 7.57
C GLU A 221 21.02 15.47 6.34
N THR A 222 21.38 14.20 6.50
CA THR A 222 21.28 13.20 5.44
C THR A 222 19.84 13.01 4.98
N ARG A 223 18.90 12.99 5.93
CA ARG A 223 17.50 12.74 5.63
C ARG A 223 16.86 13.84 4.79
N ARG A 224 17.16 15.11 5.07
CA ARG A 224 16.66 16.26 4.29
C ARG A 224 17.15 16.25 2.85
N LYS A 225 18.32 15.69 2.56
CA LYS A 225 18.85 15.56 1.18
C LYS A 225 18.04 14.60 0.32
N ILE A 226 17.39 13.59 0.94
CA ILE A 226 16.71 12.51 0.20
C ILE A 226 15.20 12.48 0.41
N ILE A 227 14.68 13.13 1.46
CA ILE A 227 13.24 13.18 1.78
C ILE A 227 12.86 14.64 2.08
N PRO A 228 12.26 15.37 1.13
CA PRO A 228 11.89 16.78 1.32
C PRO A 228 10.99 17.04 2.54
N THR A 229 10.07 16.14 2.86
CA THR A 229 9.21 16.26 4.05
C THR A 229 10.00 16.25 5.37
N ALA A 230 11.27 15.83 5.38
CA ALA A 230 12.14 15.87 6.56
C ALA A 230 12.46 17.31 7.03
N HIS A 231 12.31 18.31 6.16
CA HIS A 231 12.40 19.71 6.56
C HIS A 231 11.30 20.11 7.56
N ARG A 232 10.14 19.45 7.46
CA ARG A 232 8.99 19.73 8.35
C ARG A 232 8.96 18.83 9.58
N TYR A 233 9.50 17.63 9.50
CA TYR A 233 9.40 16.59 10.54
C TYR A 233 10.78 16.07 10.89
N PRO A 234 11.43 16.63 11.94
CA PRO A 234 12.71 16.14 12.43
C PRO A 234 12.63 14.71 12.96
N ILE A 235 13.74 13.98 12.88
CA ILE A 235 13.81 12.57 13.34
C ILE A 235 13.42 12.46 14.83
N ALA A 236 13.76 13.42 15.66
CA ALA A 236 13.42 13.41 17.08
C ALA A 236 11.89 13.31 17.29
N GLU A 237 11.10 14.16 16.62
CA GLU A 237 9.64 14.14 16.71
C GLU A 237 9.03 12.85 16.14
N ILE A 238 9.59 12.36 15.02
CA ILE A 238 9.14 11.09 14.43
C ILE A 238 9.40 9.94 15.39
N MET A 239 10.57 9.88 16.00
CA MET A 239 10.95 8.81 16.92
C MET A 239 10.16 8.87 18.23
N GLU A 240 9.78 10.05 18.69
CA GLU A 240 8.87 10.21 19.83
C GLU A 240 7.50 9.60 19.52
N ALA A 241 6.90 9.92 18.36
CA ALA A 241 5.65 9.34 17.91
C ALA A 241 5.74 7.82 17.73
N VAL A 242 6.86 7.32 17.19
CA VAL A 242 7.11 5.88 17.03
C VAL A 242 7.22 5.18 18.38
N ARG A 243 7.90 5.78 19.36
CA ARG A 243 7.99 5.24 20.75
C ARG A 243 6.62 5.22 21.40
N HIS A 244 5.80 6.26 21.23
CA HIS A 244 4.42 6.28 21.69
C HIS A 244 3.60 5.14 21.05
N TYR A 245 3.65 5.00 19.71
CA TYR A 245 2.99 3.89 19.01
C TYR A 245 3.40 2.53 19.55
N HIS A 246 4.73 2.31 19.73
CA HIS A 246 5.25 1.06 20.29
C HIS A 246 4.78 0.84 21.73
N ALA A 247 4.85 1.85 22.58
CA ALA A 247 4.43 1.77 23.99
C ALA A 247 2.94 1.40 24.11
N LYS A 248 2.09 1.98 23.25
CA LYS A 248 0.64 1.76 23.27
C LYS A 248 0.25 0.42 22.67
N THR A 249 0.78 0.09 21.50
CA THR A 249 0.36 -1.11 20.75
C THR A 249 1.14 -2.37 21.09
N LYS A 250 2.28 -2.25 21.75
CA LYS A 250 3.26 -3.33 21.99
C LYS A 250 3.75 -4.00 20.71
N ARG A 251 3.58 -3.36 19.56
CA ARG A 251 3.97 -3.89 18.25
C ARG A 251 5.41 -3.51 17.92
N ARG A 252 6.12 -4.47 17.31
CA ARG A 252 7.42 -4.20 16.71
C ARG A 252 7.25 -3.24 15.54
N VAL A 253 8.09 -2.22 15.44
CA VAL A 253 8.14 -1.29 14.31
C VAL A 253 9.22 -1.73 13.34
N THR A 254 8.91 -1.71 12.05
CA THR A 254 9.90 -1.96 10.98
C THR A 254 10.43 -0.62 10.49
N PHE A 255 11.75 -0.55 10.29
CA PHE A 255 12.43 0.62 9.75
C PHE A 255 12.93 0.27 8.35
N GLU A 256 12.36 0.89 7.34
CA GLU A 256 12.77 0.74 5.95
C GLU A 256 13.95 1.68 5.68
N TYR A 257 15.00 1.15 5.06
CA TYR A 257 16.23 1.89 4.80
C TYR A 257 16.76 1.54 3.42
N THR A 258 16.49 2.42 2.44
CA THR A 258 17.03 2.31 1.08
C THR A 258 18.46 2.79 1.07
N LEU A 259 19.39 1.95 0.62
CA LEU A 259 20.83 2.25 0.60
C LEU A 259 21.24 2.96 -0.70
N LEU A 260 21.74 4.18 -0.55
CA LEU A 260 22.17 5.09 -1.61
C LEU A 260 23.66 5.36 -1.50
N LYS A 261 24.40 5.07 -2.57
CA LYS A 261 25.88 5.17 -2.60
C LYS A 261 26.37 6.57 -2.26
N GLY A 262 27.25 6.64 -1.26
CA GLY A 262 27.88 7.90 -0.83
C GLY A 262 26.96 8.88 -0.12
N VAL A 263 25.71 8.49 0.15
CA VAL A 263 24.71 9.34 0.80
C VAL A 263 24.37 8.84 2.21
N ASN A 264 23.93 7.59 2.31
CA ASN A 264 23.42 7.03 3.57
C ASN A 264 23.96 5.60 3.84
N ASP A 265 25.03 5.19 3.16
CA ASP A 265 25.57 3.82 3.17
C ASP A 265 26.90 3.66 3.94
N HIS A 266 27.32 4.68 4.67
CA HIS A 266 28.54 4.63 5.48
C HIS A 266 28.32 3.87 6.79
N LEU A 267 29.30 3.09 7.25
CA LEU A 267 29.19 2.28 8.47
C LEU A 267 28.95 3.11 9.74
N TRP A 268 29.41 4.37 9.79
CA TRP A 268 29.09 5.26 10.90
C TRP A 268 27.57 5.53 10.98
N GLN A 269 26.88 5.57 9.84
CA GLN A 269 25.42 5.72 9.79
C GLN A 269 24.70 4.46 10.33
N ALA A 270 25.24 3.26 10.05
CA ALA A 270 24.73 2.04 10.67
C ALA A 270 24.85 2.09 12.21
N ARG A 271 25.96 2.60 12.72
CA ARG A 271 26.18 2.77 14.18
C ARG A 271 25.22 3.81 14.77
N LEU A 272 25.01 4.93 14.08
CA LEU A 272 24.05 5.96 14.52
C LEU A 272 22.63 5.44 14.49
N LEU A 273 22.24 4.67 13.45
CA LEU A 273 20.93 4.00 13.36
C LEU A 273 20.72 3.03 14.53
N ALA A 274 21.72 2.21 14.86
CA ALA A 274 21.63 1.29 15.98
C ALA A 274 21.42 2.06 17.32
N LYS A 275 22.12 3.18 17.51
CA LYS A 275 21.94 4.06 18.67
C LYS A 275 20.52 4.65 18.71
N LEU A 276 19.98 5.12 17.58
CA LEU A 276 18.64 5.69 17.47
C LEU A 276 17.55 4.69 17.85
N LEU A 277 17.74 3.41 17.52
CA LEU A 277 16.79 2.32 17.74
C LEU A 277 16.89 1.70 19.14
N LYS A 278 17.86 2.08 19.96
CA LYS A 278 18.06 1.52 21.30
C LYS A 278 16.79 1.63 22.14
N GLY A 279 16.40 0.52 22.77
CA GLY A 279 15.22 0.42 23.62
C GLY A 279 13.88 0.28 22.88
N LEU A 280 13.89 0.16 21.53
CA LEU A 280 12.71 -0.17 20.74
C LEU A 280 12.72 -1.64 20.30
N SER A 281 11.56 -2.28 20.30
CA SER A 281 11.38 -3.51 19.54
C SER A 281 11.32 -3.17 18.06
N ALA A 282 12.49 -3.12 17.43
CA ALA A 282 12.69 -2.69 16.06
C ALA A 282 13.14 -3.83 15.14
N HIS A 283 12.92 -3.67 13.85
CA HIS A 283 13.52 -4.47 12.78
C HIS A 283 13.91 -3.53 11.64
N VAL A 284 15.10 -3.68 11.12
CA VAL A 284 15.56 -2.90 9.95
C VAL A 284 15.45 -3.73 8.69
N ASN A 285 14.73 -3.22 7.69
CA ASN A 285 14.74 -3.73 6.33
C ASN A 285 15.65 -2.86 5.48
N LEU A 286 16.79 -3.37 5.10
CA LEU A 286 17.66 -2.74 4.11
C LEU A 286 17.13 -3.04 2.72
N ILE A 287 16.93 -2.00 1.93
CA ILE A 287 16.44 -2.09 0.56
C ILE A 287 17.57 -1.63 -0.36
N PRO A 288 18.16 -2.52 -1.16
CA PRO A 288 19.01 -2.09 -2.27
C PRO A 288 18.19 -1.17 -3.17
N PHE A 289 18.75 -0.03 -3.54
CA PHE A 289 18.05 0.93 -4.39
C PHE A 289 17.63 0.30 -5.72
N ASN A 290 16.40 0.51 -6.12
CA ASN A 290 15.89 0.08 -7.42
C ASN A 290 15.96 1.24 -8.40
N PRO A 291 16.87 1.19 -9.40
CA PRO A 291 17.03 2.29 -10.32
C PRO A 291 15.76 2.50 -11.16
N TRP A 292 15.51 3.76 -11.50
CA TRP A 292 14.48 4.19 -12.42
C TRP A 292 15.03 5.30 -13.31
N GLU A 293 14.45 5.48 -14.49
CA GLU A 293 14.94 6.43 -15.48
C GLU A 293 14.76 7.89 -14.98
N GLY A 294 15.87 8.61 -14.89
CA GLY A 294 15.91 9.98 -14.35
C GLY A 294 16.18 10.03 -12.83
N ALA A 295 16.48 8.91 -12.16
CA ALA A 295 16.83 8.92 -10.75
C ALA A 295 18.12 9.73 -10.50
N PRO A 296 18.10 10.72 -9.57
CA PRO A 296 19.27 11.55 -9.27
C PRO A 296 20.27 10.87 -8.33
N VAL A 297 20.08 9.59 -7.99
CA VAL A 297 20.85 8.84 -7.01
C VAL A 297 21.25 7.48 -7.56
N VAL A 298 22.31 6.91 -6.97
CA VAL A 298 22.84 5.60 -7.34
C VAL A 298 22.77 4.65 -6.16
N GLY A 299 22.51 3.37 -6.43
CA GLY A 299 22.44 2.33 -5.41
C GLY A 299 23.81 1.95 -4.86
N THR A 300 23.85 1.58 -3.59
CA THR A 300 25.02 0.99 -2.95
C THR A 300 25.33 -0.37 -3.58
N PRO A 301 26.60 -0.66 -3.93
CA PRO A 301 26.99 -1.98 -4.40
C PRO A 301 26.65 -3.10 -3.41
N ARG A 302 26.42 -4.31 -3.92
CA ARG A 302 26.03 -5.47 -3.11
C ARG A 302 26.94 -5.69 -1.89
N ALA A 303 28.24 -5.56 -2.04
CA ALA A 303 29.18 -5.71 -0.93
C ALA A 303 28.94 -4.67 0.17
N GLY A 304 28.67 -3.41 -0.18
CA GLY A 304 28.32 -2.36 0.78
C GLY A 304 27.02 -2.61 1.51
N VAL A 305 25.99 -3.12 0.79
CA VAL A 305 24.71 -3.53 1.40
C VAL A 305 24.93 -4.63 2.45
N LEU A 306 25.75 -5.63 2.13
CA LEU A 306 26.07 -6.72 3.05
C LEU A 306 26.87 -6.22 4.26
N ALA A 307 27.89 -5.37 4.05
CA ALA A 307 28.69 -4.80 5.13
C ALA A 307 27.83 -3.94 6.09
N PHE A 308 26.92 -3.14 5.56
CA PHE A 308 26.00 -2.35 6.36
C PHE A 308 25.04 -3.24 7.20
N ALA A 309 24.53 -4.32 6.59
CA ALA A 309 23.68 -5.29 7.27
C ALA A 309 24.42 -6.01 8.41
N GLU A 310 25.67 -6.42 8.16
CA GLU A 310 26.48 -7.08 9.18
C GLU A 310 26.83 -6.16 10.34
N GLU A 311 27.16 -4.90 10.07
CA GLU A 311 27.43 -3.91 11.13
C GLU A 311 26.19 -3.72 12.03
N LEU A 312 24.98 -3.59 11.45
CA LEU A 312 23.74 -3.51 12.24
C LEU A 312 23.52 -4.77 13.09
N LYS A 313 23.73 -5.96 12.51
CA LYS A 313 23.56 -7.23 13.25
C LYS A 313 24.59 -7.36 14.38
N ARG A 314 25.86 -6.96 14.13
CA ARG A 314 26.93 -6.92 15.14
C ARG A 314 26.55 -6.01 16.33
N LEU A 315 25.80 -4.94 16.06
CA LEU A 315 25.29 -4.01 17.06
C LEU A 315 23.97 -4.45 17.71
N GLY A 316 23.51 -5.70 17.43
CA GLY A 316 22.32 -6.29 18.02
C GLY A 316 21.00 -5.82 17.40
N VAL A 317 21.03 -5.18 16.21
CA VAL A 317 19.81 -4.74 15.53
C VAL A 317 19.32 -5.83 14.58
N PRO A 318 18.11 -6.39 14.80
CA PRO A 318 17.51 -7.35 13.89
C PRO A 318 17.36 -6.75 12.48
N THR A 319 18.07 -7.31 11.50
CA THR A 319 18.20 -6.76 10.16
C THR A 319 17.95 -7.81 9.10
N SER A 320 17.19 -7.45 8.06
CA SER A 320 17.04 -8.21 6.82
C SER A 320 17.36 -7.35 5.61
N ILE A 321 17.79 -8.00 4.52
CA ILE A 321 17.94 -7.35 3.22
C ILE A 321 16.76 -7.79 2.37
N ARG A 322 16.00 -6.82 1.88
CA ARG A 322 14.86 -7.03 1.00
C ARG A 322 15.30 -6.84 -0.46
N TRP A 323 15.72 -7.90 -1.09
CA TRP A 323 15.92 -7.92 -2.54
C TRP A 323 14.57 -7.74 -3.23
N SER A 324 14.50 -6.77 -4.11
CA SER A 324 13.24 -6.38 -4.74
C SER A 324 12.83 -7.36 -5.83
N ARG A 325 11.53 -7.51 -6.00
CA ARG A 325 10.87 -8.27 -7.06
C ARG A 325 10.25 -7.31 -8.08
N GLY A 326 9.99 -7.80 -9.31
CA GLY A 326 9.32 -7.05 -10.36
C GLY A 326 10.13 -5.87 -10.91
N GLN A 327 11.45 -5.89 -10.80
CA GLN A 327 12.30 -4.79 -11.30
C GLN A 327 12.18 -4.61 -12.81
N ASP A 328 12.06 -5.69 -13.57
CA ASP A 328 11.96 -5.75 -15.03
C ASP A 328 10.70 -5.04 -15.58
N VAL A 329 9.64 -4.97 -14.77
CA VAL A 329 8.39 -4.29 -15.13
C VAL A 329 8.18 -2.98 -14.36
N GLY A 330 9.18 -2.50 -13.62
CA GLY A 330 9.08 -1.30 -12.80
C GLY A 330 8.09 -1.45 -11.65
N ALA A 331 8.02 -2.64 -11.03
CA ALA A 331 7.13 -2.96 -9.91
C ALA A 331 7.83 -2.93 -8.55
N ALA A 332 9.15 -2.78 -8.52
CA ALA A 332 9.89 -2.75 -7.27
C ALA A 332 9.63 -1.48 -6.45
N CYS A 333 9.96 -1.52 -5.15
CA CYS A 333 9.79 -0.37 -4.27
C CYS A 333 10.50 0.87 -4.82
N GLY A 334 9.76 1.99 -4.94
CA GLY A 334 10.25 3.24 -5.48
C GLY A 334 10.20 3.37 -7.00
N GLN A 335 9.77 2.33 -7.75
CA GLN A 335 9.75 2.35 -9.22
C GLN A 335 8.37 2.68 -9.83
N LEU A 336 7.28 2.70 -9.06
CA LEU A 336 5.94 3.00 -9.57
C LEU A 336 5.88 4.43 -10.12
N ALA A 337 5.73 4.55 -11.43
CA ALA A 337 5.91 5.81 -12.17
C ALA A 337 4.89 6.01 -13.29
N LEU A 338 3.83 5.19 -13.35
CA LEU A 338 2.82 5.20 -14.42
C LEU A 338 3.42 4.97 -15.83
N LYS A 339 4.67 4.51 -15.90
CA LYS A 339 5.32 4.14 -17.17
C LYS A 339 4.92 2.73 -17.58
N VAL A 340 4.58 2.58 -18.84
CA VAL A 340 4.00 1.37 -19.43
C VAL A 340 5.04 0.70 -20.33
N PRO A 341 5.68 -0.43 -19.91
CA PRO A 341 6.20 -1.39 -20.88
C PRO A 341 5.01 -1.96 -21.67
N ARG A 342 5.20 -2.57 -22.84
CA ARG A 342 4.08 -3.10 -23.67
C ARG A 342 3.07 -3.89 -22.81
N PRO A 343 1.78 -3.44 -22.71
CA PRO A 343 0.81 -4.08 -21.85
C PRO A 343 0.25 -5.34 -22.45
N LEU A 344 -0.03 -6.34 -21.60
CA LEU A 344 -1.15 -7.24 -21.86
C LEU A 344 -2.42 -6.47 -21.47
N THR A 345 -3.21 -6.06 -22.43
CA THR A 345 -4.51 -5.42 -22.16
C THR A 345 -5.42 -6.48 -21.55
N LEU A 346 -5.75 -6.31 -20.27
CA LEU A 346 -6.79 -7.14 -19.67
C LEU A 346 -8.15 -6.58 -20.07
N THR A 347 -9.07 -7.44 -20.34
CA THR A 347 -10.46 -7.14 -20.72
C THR A 347 -11.07 -6.16 -19.70
N PRO A 348 -11.91 -5.21 -20.13
CA PRO A 348 -12.69 -4.38 -19.21
C PRO A 348 -13.44 -5.27 -18.21
N LEU A 349 -13.50 -4.82 -16.94
CA LEU A 349 -14.32 -5.52 -15.95
C LEU A 349 -15.78 -5.50 -16.41
N PRO A 350 -16.54 -6.61 -16.27
CA PRO A 350 -17.96 -6.60 -16.53
C PRO A 350 -18.65 -5.50 -15.72
N GLY A 351 -19.50 -4.69 -16.33
CA GLY A 351 -20.18 -3.56 -15.67
C GLY A 351 -19.50 -2.18 -15.78
N GLY A 352 -18.32 -2.08 -16.41
CA GLY A 352 -17.62 -0.81 -16.65
C GLY A 352 -17.93 -0.14 -18.00
N ALA A 353 -18.97 -0.56 -18.71
CA ALA A 353 -19.39 0.10 -19.94
C ALA A 353 -20.28 1.29 -19.58
N GLY A 354 -19.69 2.46 -19.57
CA GLY A 354 -20.41 3.72 -19.51
C GLY A 354 -21.31 3.96 -20.73
N ARG A 355 -22.29 4.76 -20.51
CA ARG A 355 -22.73 5.78 -21.48
C ARG A 355 -22.74 7.11 -20.79
#